data_722778c7b7681da54fe6c1a770626041
#
_entry.id   722778c7b7681da54fe6c1a770626041
#
_cell.length_a   1.000
_cell.length_b   1.000
_cell.length_c   1.000
_cell.angle_alpha   90.00
_cell.angle_beta   90.00
_cell.angle_gamma   90.00
#
_symmetry.space_group_name_H-M   'P 1'
#
loop_
_entity.id
_entity.type
_entity.pdbx_description
1 polymer ?
#
loop_
_entity_poly.entity_id
_entity_poly.type
_entity_poly.pdbx_seq_one_letter_code
_entity_poly.pdbx_strand_id
1 'polypeptide(L)'
;MGKLTVATVKNAKPGRHGDGAGLYLIVKPTGAKSWMLRVVQVGAKRRDVGLGSVNLGAKIPTEPTEIPILHRKSLTLAEAREKAAILRQAALAGLNPRMVRDAERQTVPTFKVAAEAAHAALSAGWAPKTREAFLASLAEHAYPFLGEMRVDHIEAAHLRNALEPIWLAKPEMARKVRQRINATLNFARSKGWRATEAPGKSVTIGLPKQPSGGNFAAMPYAEVPAFVAELGSKFPTAGRRALLLQILTAARPGEVRHAKWGQFDLAKREWHRPAEMMKAGKPHTVTLSTAAIDLMMKLGAEGQRPDALVVPGARGRPLSDMTLSKLMRDAKLPYTVHAFRSAFRDWAAEQMPHVPEAVAEAALAHVVPDKVVRAYLRTNFLEMRRELLEAWGHYVTGTSAAAEQAA
;
A
#
# COMPACT_ATOMS: atom_id res chain seq x y z
N MET A 1 -12.53 54.09 -12.83
CA MET A 1 -13.10 53.69 -14.12
C MET A 1 -11.97 53.35 -15.09
N GLY A 2 -12.17 52.29 -15.90
CA GLY A 2 -11.20 51.93 -16.96
C GLY A 2 -11.14 52.99 -18.04
N LYS A 3 -9.96 53.24 -18.59
CA LYS A 3 -9.70 54.28 -19.59
C LYS A 3 -9.97 53.81 -21.03
N LEU A 4 -9.91 52.50 -21.29
CA LEU A 4 -10.10 51.91 -22.60
C LEU A 4 -11.58 51.60 -22.86
N THR A 5 -11.99 51.79 -24.12
CA THR A 5 -13.30 51.33 -24.64
C THR A 5 -13.06 50.22 -25.68
N VAL A 6 -14.08 49.45 -26.02
CA VAL A 6 -13.98 48.44 -27.07
C VAL A 6 -13.51 49.06 -28.40
N ALA A 7 -14.00 50.29 -28.75
CA ALA A 7 -13.57 51.01 -29.92
C ALA A 7 -12.07 51.38 -29.88
N THR A 8 -11.56 51.86 -28.72
CA THR A 8 -10.15 52.16 -28.55
C THR A 8 -9.29 50.93 -28.62
N VAL A 9 -9.72 49.81 -28.07
CA VAL A 9 -9.02 48.51 -28.16
C VAL A 9 -8.95 48.00 -29.60
N LYS A 10 -10.04 48.16 -30.37
CA LYS A 10 -10.11 47.75 -31.78
C LYS A 10 -9.11 48.56 -32.63
N ASN A 11 -9.03 49.89 -32.42
CA ASN A 11 -8.28 50.82 -33.26
C ASN A 11 -6.88 51.15 -32.68
N ALA A 12 -6.45 50.52 -31.60
CA ALA A 12 -5.16 50.79 -30.95
C ALA A 12 -4.01 50.48 -31.88
N LYS A 13 -3.09 51.47 -32.01
CA LYS A 13 -1.81 51.37 -32.74
C LYS A 13 -0.80 50.53 -31.95
N PRO A 14 0.26 50.01 -32.58
CA PRO A 14 1.35 49.34 -31.89
C PRO A 14 1.86 50.17 -30.69
N GLY A 15 2.00 49.48 -29.54
CA GLY A 15 2.41 50.13 -28.31
C GLY A 15 1.70 49.57 -27.08
N ARG A 16 1.83 50.27 -25.98
CA ARG A 16 1.29 49.94 -24.68
C ARG A 16 0.23 50.96 -24.26
N HIS A 17 -1.01 50.50 -24.05
CA HIS A 17 -2.14 51.37 -23.71
C HIS A 17 -2.69 50.97 -22.33
N GLY A 18 -2.68 51.89 -21.38
CA GLY A 18 -3.14 51.64 -20.00
C GLY A 18 -4.65 51.77 -19.87
N ASP A 19 -5.30 50.80 -19.22
CA ASP A 19 -6.72 50.86 -18.86
C ASP A 19 -6.93 51.43 -17.45
N GLY A 20 -5.90 51.44 -16.63
CA GLY A 20 -5.99 51.77 -15.21
C GLY A 20 -5.76 50.52 -14.31
N ALA A 21 -5.54 50.78 -13.03
CA ALA A 21 -5.33 49.75 -12.03
C ALA A 21 -4.31 48.64 -12.42
N GLY A 22 -3.29 48.98 -13.20
CA GLY A 22 -2.25 48.07 -13.65
C GLY A 22 -2.59 47.22 -14.87
N LEU A 23 -3.80 47.33 -15.43
CA LEU A 23 -4.17 46.63 -16.67
C LEU A 23 -3.69 47.41 -17.90
N TYR A 24 -3.11 46.69 -18.84
CA TYR A 24 -2.59 47.24 -20.09
C TYR A 24 -3.00 46.36 -21.28
N LEU A 25 -3.34 47.06 -22.38
CA LEU A 25 -3.37 46.46 -23.70
C LEU A 25 -1.98 46.58 -24.33
N ILE A 26 -1.44 45.51 -24.80
CA ILE A 26 -0.18 45.45 -25.56
C ILE A 26 -0.51 45.15 -27.01
N VAL A 27 -0.13 46.03 -27.92
CA VAL A 27 -0.28 45.84 -29.35
C VAL A 27 1.12 45.71 -29.96
N LYS A 28 1.39 44.58 -30.58
CA LYS A 28 2.66 44.28 -31.24
C LYS A 28 2.74 45.02 -32.61
N PRO A 29 3.94 45.22 -33.18
CA PRO A 29 4.05 45.76 -34.54
C PRO A 29 3.29 44.95 -35.60
N THR A 30 3.13 43.64 -35.36
CA THR A 30 2.34 42.73 -36.21
C THR A 30 0.82 42.93 -36.10
N GLY A 31 0.35 43.85 -35.27
CA GLY A 31 -1.07 44.05 -34.99
C GLY A 31 -1.67 43.09 -33.92
N ALA A 32 -0.94 42.10 -33.48
CA ALA A 32 -1.43 41.15 -32.44
C ALA A 32 -1.62 41.89 -31.11
N LYS A 33 -2.78 41.64 -30.47
CA LYS A 33 -3.21 42.32 -29.24
C LYS A 33 -3.31 41.34 -28.07
N SER A 34 -2.81 41.75 -26.90
CA SER A 34 -2.85 40.95 -25.68
C SER A 34 -3.05 41.80 -24.44
N TRP A 35 -3.61 41.19 -23.40
CA TRP A 35 -3.81 41.81 -22.09
C TRP A 35 -2.64 41.48 -21.16
N MET A 36 -2.20 42.45 -20.37
CA MET A 36 -1.12 42.34 -19.39
C MET A 36 -1.52 43.07 -18.11
N LEU A 37 -1.33 42.43 -16.97
CA LEU A 37 -1.44 43.06 -15.65
C LEU A 37 -0.06 43.38 -15.10
N ARG A 38 0.16 44.63 -14.71
CA ARG A 38 1.31 45.04 -13.90
C ARG A 38 0.89 45.15 -12.44
N VAL A 39 1.50 44.36 -11.58
CA VAL A 39 1.15 44.27 -10.17
C VAL A 39 2.37 44.20 -9.28
N VAL A 40 2.25 44.70 -8.04
CA VAL A 40 3.23 44.56 -6.98
C VAL A 40 2.67 43.60 -5.97
N GLN A 41 3.38 42.51 -5.74
CA GLN A 41 3.07 41.55 -4.63
C GLN A 41 3.65 42.14 -3.34
N VAL A 42 2.94 41.98 -2.23
CA VAL A 42 3.42 42.40 -0.91
C VAL A 42 4.77 41.72 -0.63
N GLY A 43 5.78 42.50 -0.27
CA GLY A 43 7.14 42.00 -0.01
C GLY A 43 7.98 41.64 -1.25
N ALA A 44 7.51 41.92 -2.48
CA ALA A 44 8.22 41.56 -3.71
C ALA A 44 8.29 42.70 -4.73
N LYS A 45 9.17 42.54 -5.72
CA LYS A 45 9.32 43.50 -6.83
C LYS A 45 8.09 43.48 -7.76
N ARG A 46 7.87 44.63 -8.45
CA ARG A 46 6.87 44.77 -9.52
C ARG A 46 7.03 43.69 -10.59
N ARG A 47 5.91 43.08 -10.99
CA ARG A 47 5.87 42.01 -12.00
C ARG A 47 4.81 42.30 -13.06
N ASP A 48 5.11 41.86 -14.30
CA ASP A 48 4.18 41.87 -15.41
C ASP A 48 3.65 40.42 -15.60
N VAL A 49 2.30 40.28 -15.63
CA VAL A 49 1.59 39.03 -15.75
C VAL A 49 0.74 39.08 -17.01
N GLY A 50 1.02 38.23 -18.00
CA GLY A 50 0.19 38.08 -19.19
C GLY A 50 -1.17 37.45 -18.83
N LEU A 51 -2.26 38.07 -19.32
CA LEU A 51 -3.61 37.59 -19.03
C LEU A 51 -4.21 36.74 -20.18
N GLY A 52 -3.87 37.04 -21.42
CA GLY A 52 -4.38 36.38 -22.62
C GLY A 52 -4.41 37.30 -23.84
N SER A 53 -4.84 36.75 -24.98
CA SER A 53 -5.09 37.52 -26.21
C SER A 53 -6.38 38.34 -26.11
N VAL A 54 -6.49 39.37 -26.93
CA VAL A 54 -7.70 40.20 -27.02
C VAL A 54 -8.76 39.51 -27.86
N ASN A 55 -9.98 39.37 -27.32
CA ASN A 55 -11.16 38.97 -28.06
C ASN A 55 -11.96 40.20 -28.46
N LEU A 56 -12.06 40.45 -29.76
CA LEU A 56 -12.88 41.52 -30.35
C LEU A 56 -14.18 40.99 -30.95
N GLY A 57 -14.45 39.68 -30.83
CA GLY A 57 -15.63 39.03 -31.40
C GLY A 57 -16.93 39.57 -30.81
N ALA A 58 -17.86 39.95 -31.65
CA ALA A 58 -19.17 40.51 -31.31
C ALA A 58 -20.23 39.46 -30.90
N LYS A 59 -19.89 38.20 -30.82
CA LYS A 59 -20.83 37.16 -30.37
C LYS A 59 -20.61 36.87 -28.91
N ILE A 60 -21.55 37.31 -28.08
CA ILE A 60 -21.74 36.76 -26.74
C ILE A 60 -21.89 35.25 -26.93
N PRO A 61 -21.07 34.38 -26.28
CA PRO A 61 -21.28 32.95 -26.33
C PRO A 61 -22.68 32.67 -25.82
N THR A 62 -23.52 32.05 -26.64
CA THR A 62 -24.91 31.69 -26.31
C THR A 62 -24.98 30.55 -25.30
N GLU A 63 -23.83 30.01 -24.90
CA GLU A 63 -23.74 29.00 -23.84
C GLU A 63 -22.83 29.53 -22.71
N PRO A 64 -23.15 29.23 -21.42
CA PRO A 64 -22.28 29.54 -20.32
C PRO A 64 -20.93 28.89 -20.59
N THR A 65 -19.90 29.68 -20.76
CA THR A 65 -18.56 29.16 -20.95
C THR A 65 -18.15 28.53 -19.62
N GLU A 66 -18.14 27.22 -19.52
CA GLU A 66 -17.73 26.46 -18.34
C GLU A 66 -16.27 26.70 -17.92
N ILE A 67 -15.50 27.43 -18.75
CA ILE A 67 -14.11 27.75 -18.46
C ILE A 67 -14.04 28.94 -17.49
N PRO A 68 -13.55 28.77 -16.25
CA PRO A 68 -13.35 29.85 -15.29
C PRO A 68 -12.50 30.99 -15.87
N ILE A 69 -12.74 32.23 -15.46
CA ILE A 69 -12.12 33.43 -16.03
C ILE A 69 -10.58 33.38 -15.99
N LEU A 70 -10.00 32.79 -14.96
CA LEU A 70 -8.55 32.63 -14.82
C LEU A 70 -7.93 31.74 -15.90
N HIS A 71 -8.69 30.81 -16.47
CA HIS A 71 -8.23 29.86 -17.50
C HIS A 71 -8.40 30.35 -18.93
N ARG A 72 -9.26 31.34 -19.16
CA ARG A 72 -9.53 31.86 -20.51
C ARG A 72 -8.26 32.47 -21.11
N LYS A 73 -7.90 32.02 -22.31
CA LYS A 73 -6.73 32.50 -23.05
C LYS A 73 -7.04 33.69 -23.98
N SER A 74 -8.31 33.87 -24.35
CA SER A 74 -8.83 34.94 -25.16
C SER A 74 -9.89 35.70 -24.38
N LEU A 75 -9.72 37.01 -24.20
CA LEU A 75 -10.49 37.80 -23.23
C LEU A 75 -11.04 39.08 -23.91
N THR A 76 -12.29 39.36 -23.70
CA THR A 76 -12.88 40.67 -23.92
C THR A 76 -12.30 41.70 -22.95
N LEU A 77 -12.55 42.98 -23.14
CA LEU A 77 -12.15 44.03 -22.22
C LEU A 77 -12.73 43.83 -20.80
N ALA A 78 -14.00 43.44 -20.72
CA ALA A 78 -14.67 43.15 -19.43
C ALA A 78 -14.02 41.98 -18.68
N GLU A 79 -13.80 40.87 -19.37
CA GLU A 79 -13.14 39.69 -18.83
C GLU A 79 -11.69 39.95 -18.43
N ALA A 80 -10.96 40.78 -19.18
CA ALA A 80 -9.61 41.17 -18.82
C ALA A 80 -9.55 42.00 -17.53
N ARG A 81 -10.55 42.89 -17.32
CA ARG A 81 -10.72 43.65 -16.07
C ARG A 81 -11.00 42.76 -14.89
N GLU A 82 -11.92 41.82 -15.05
CA GLU A 82 -12.29 40.84 -14.02
C GLU A 82 -11.08 39.98 -13.63
N LYS A 83 -10.42 39.36 -14.59
CA LYS A 83 -9.21 38.56 -14.37
C LYS A 83 -8.08 39.34 -13.68
N ALA A 84 -7.89 40.59 -14.11
CA ALA A 84 -6.91 41.52 -13.50
C ALA A 84 -7.27 41.87 -12.05
N ALA A 85 -8.55 42.03 -11.72
CA ALA A 85 -9.01 42.31 -10.37
C ALA A 85 -8.72 41.13 -9.43
N ILE A 86 -9.04 39.89 -9.82
CA ILE A 86 -8.76 38.67 -9.06
C ILE A 86 -7.26 38.53 -8.79
N LEU A 87 -6.42 38.63 -9.82
CA LEU A 87 -4.97 38.47 -9.66
C LEU A 87 -4.33 39.60 -8.85
N ARG A 88 -4.92 40.79 -8.85
CA ARG A 88 -4.48 41.90 -8.01
C ARG A 88 -4.80 41.66 -6.55
N GLN A 89 -6.00 41.17 -6.24
CA GLN A 89 -6.36 40.78 -4.88
C GLN A 89 -5.44 39.66 -4.36
N ALA A 90 -5.15 38.65 -5.17
CA ALA A 90 -4.18 37.61 -4.81
C ALA A 90 -2.81 38.20 -4.46
N ALA A 91 -2.32 39.18 -5.26
CA ALA A 91 -1.04 39.83 -4.98
C ALA A 91 -1.06 40.66 -3.68
N LEU A 92 -2.17 41.34 -3.38
CA LEU A 92 -2.36 42.05 -2.11
C LEU A 92 -2.42 41.11 -0.90
N ALA A 93 -2.94 39.90 -1.09
CA ALA A 93 -2.93 38.82 -0.10
C ALA A 93 -1.55 38.13 0.02
N GLY A 94 -0.50 38.62 -0.64
CA GLY A 94 0.85 38.03 -0.59
C GLY A 94 1.06 36.82 -1.50
N LEU A 95 0.05 36.38 -2.26
CA LEU A 95 0.15 35.25 -3.18
C LEU A 95 0.84 35.68 -4.48
N ASN A 96 1.57 34.75 -5.12
CA ASN A 96 2.18 35.00 -6.42
C ASN A 96 1.10 34.93 -7.53
N PRO A 97 0.78 36.06 -8.24
CA PRO A 97 -0.29 36.08 -9.24
C PRO A 97 -0.07 35.13 -10.42
N ARG A 98 1.18 34.82 -10.78
CA ARG A 98 1.49 33.83 -11.82
C ARG A 98 1.15 32.42 -11.34
N MET A 99 1.50 32.08 -10.09
CA MET A 99 1.15 30.78 -9.52
C MET A 99 -0.37 30.61 -9.40
N VAL A 100 -1.09 31.65 -8.97
CA VAL A 100 -2.56 31.62 -8.92
C VAL A 100 -3.17 31.42 -10.31
N ARG A 101 -2.67 32.14 -11.34
CA ARG A 101 -3.09 31.96 -12.73
C ARG A 101 -2.78 30.55 -13.27
N ASP A 102 -1.61 30.01 -12.93
CA ASP A 102 -1.08 28.77 -13.50
C ASP A 102 -1.47 27.55 -12.66
N ALA A 103 -1.81 27.71 -11.37
CA ALA A 103 -2.25 26.64 -10.48
C ALA A 103 -3.52 25.93 -11.01
N GLU A 104 -4.38 26.68 -11.68
CA GLU A 104 -5.57 26.13 -12.31
C GLU A 104 -5.33 25.57 -13.73
N ARG A 105 -4.11 25.69 -14.28
CA ARG A 105 -3.74 25.09 -15.58
C ARG A 105 -3.45 23.60 -15.51
N GLN A 106 -3.20 23.05 -14.32
CA GLN A 106 -3.14 21.61 -14.18
C GLN A 106 -4.55 21.08 -14.35
N THR A 107 -4.80 20.39 -15.45
CA THR A 107 -6.02 19.60 -15.62
C THR A 107 -6.07 18.61 -14.46
N VAL A 108 -6.98 18.85 -13.52
CA VAL A 108 -7.15 17.97 -12.36
C VAL A 108 -7.58 16.60 -12.90
N PRO A 109 -6.80 15.54 -12.65
CA PRO A 109 -7.08 14.23 -13.22
C PRO A 109 -8.31 13.59 -12.56
N THR A 110 -8.86 12.59 -13.24
CA THR A 110 -9.83 11.69 -12.63
C THR A 110 -9.18 10.81 -11.56
N PHE A 111 -9.98 10.20 -10.70
CA PHE A 111 -9.49 9.30 -9.65
C PHE A 111 -8.67 8.13 -10.22
N LYS A 112 -9.13 7.55 -11.33
CA LYS A 112 -8.42 6.46 -12.01
C LYS A 112 -7.03 6.89 -12.44
N VAL A 113 -6.90 8.01 -13.13
CA VAL A 113 -5.59 8.55 -13.58
C VAL A 113 -4.69 8.88 -12.37
N ALA A 114 -5.27 9.47 -11.33
CA ALA A 114 -4.53 9.78 -10.10
C ALA A 114 -4.05 8.51 -9.37
N ALA A 115 -4.86 7.44 -9.36
CA ALA A 115 -4.50 6.15 -8.75
C ALA A 115 -3.36 5.45 -9.51
N GLU A 116 -3.38 5.49 -10.84
CA GLU A 116 -2.30 4.97 -11.68
C GLU A 116 -1.00 5.76 -11.46
N ALA A 117 -1.08 7.09 -11.39
CA ALA A 117 0.08 7.94 -11.08
C ALA A 117 0.62 7.72 -9.66
N ALA A 118 -0.26 7.57 -8.67
CA ALA A 118 0.11 7.24 -7.30
C ALA A 118 0.79 5.86 -7.21
N HIS A 119 0.24 4.88 -7.91
CA HIS A 119 0.82 3.55 -8.00
C HIS A 119 2.22 3.58 -8.64
N ALA A 120 2.39 4.25 -9.76
CA ALA A 120 3.70 4.38 -10.42
C ALA A 120 4.75 5.04 -9.51
N ALA A 121 4.36 6.07 -8.75
CA ALA A 121 5.27 6.80 -7.87
C ALA A 121 5.62 6.05 -6.57
N LEU A 122 4.66 5.32 -5.98
CA LEU A 122 4.79 4.76 -4.64
C LEU A 122 5.17 3.27 -4.63
N SER A 123 4.97 2.56 -5.73
CA SER A 123 5.08 1.09 -5.75
C SER A 123 6.50 0.55 -5.76
N ALA A 124 7.53 1.37 -5.95
CA ALA A 124 8.93 0.93 -6.08
C ALA A 124 9.42 0.12 -4.86
N GLY A 125 8.95 0.45 -3.66
CA GLY A 125 9.30 -0.26 -2.41
C GLY A 125 8.29 -1.33 -1.98
N TRP A 126 7.27 -1.63 -2.79
CA TRP A 126 6.22 -2.57 -2.39
C TRP A 126 6.53 -4.01 -2.80
N ALA A 127 6.12 -4.96 -1.95
CA ALA A 127 6.15 -6.37 -2.34
C ALA A 127 5.29 -6.61 -3.60
N PRO A 128 5.69 -7.54 -4.51
CA PRO A 128 5.00 -7.78 -5.78
C PRO A 128 3.49 -7.96 -5.63
N LYS A 129 3.05 -8.79 -4.70
CA LYS A 129 1.62 -9.03 -4.41
C LYS A 129 0.87 -7.76 -3.97
N THR A 130 1.52 -6.86 -3.24
CA THR A 130 0.91 -5.59 -2.82
C THR A 130 0.77 -4.65 -4.01
N ARG A 131 1.79 -4.61 -4.87
CA ARG A 131 1.80 -3.80 -6.10
C ARG A 131 0.65 -4.19 -7.02
N GLU A 132 0.51 -5.47 -7.33
CA GLU A 132 -0.57 -5.99 -8.18
C GLU A 132 -1.96 -5.74 -7.56
N ALA A 133 -2.10 -6.03 -6.26
CA ALA A 133 -3.37 -5.89 -5.57
C ALA A 133 -3.86 -4.44 -5.44
N PHE A 134 -2.96 -3.44 -5.49
CA PHE A 134 -3.34 -2.04 -5.27
C PHE A 134 -4.35 -1.55 -6.32
N LEU A 135 -3.99 -1.59 -7.59
CA LEU A 135 -4.89 -1.18 -8.68
C LEU A 135 -6.05 -2.15 -8.88
N ALA A 136 -5.80 -3.47 -8.78
CA ALA A 136 -6.84 -4.49 -8.97
C ALA A 136 -8.02 -4.28 -8.01
N SER A 137 -7.77 -4.01 -6.73
CA SER A 137 -8.85 -3.78 -5.78
C SER A 137 -9.55 -2.43 -5.96
N LEU A 138 -8.83 -1.40 -6.42
CA LEU A 138 -9.46 -0.12 -6.79
C LEU A 138 -10.32 -0.28 -8.02
N ALA A 139 -9.87 -1.05 -9.01
CA ALA A 139 -10.64 -1.34 -10.22
C ALA A 139 -11.95 -2.08 -9.90
N GLU A 140 -11.90 -3.07 -9.00
CA GLU A 140 -13.08 -3.85 -8.63
C GLU A 140 -14.06 -3.06 -7.76
N HIS A 141 -13.56 -2.27 -6.79
CA HIS A 141 -14.42 -1.75 -5.73
C HIS A 141 -14.54 -0.22 -5.66
N ALA A 142 -13.63 0.53 -6.28
CA ALA A 142 -13.62 1.99 -6.22
C ALA A 142 -13.93 2.65 -7.57
N TYR A 143 -13.38 2.16 -8.68
CA TYR A 143 -13.58 2.79 -10.00
C TYR A 143 -15.03 2.83 -10.45
N PRO A 144 -15.91 1.87 -10.16
CA PRO A 144 -17.33 1.99 -10.53
C PRO A 144 -18.02 3.23 -9.95
N PHE A 145 -17.51 3.78 -8.84
CA PHE A 145 -18.08 4.92 -8.12
C PHE A 145 -17.26 6.20 -8.29
N LEU A 146 -15.92 6.08 -8.31
CA LEU A 146 -15.00 7.21 -8.23
C LEU A 146 -14.16 7.39 -9.50
N GLY A 147 -14.06 6.36 -10.35
CA GLY A 147 -13.06 6.28 -11.42
C GLY A 147 -13.00 7.51 -12.31
N GLU A 148 -14.13 7.96 -12.79
CA GLU A 148 -14.25 9.10 -13.70
C GLU A 148 -14.43 10.45 -12.98
N MET A 149 -14.54 10.44 -11.64
CA MET A 149 -14.66 11.68 -10.87
C MET A 149 -13.32 12.38 -10.78
N ARG A 150 -13.31 13.69 -10.94
CA ARG A 150 -12.13 14.53 -10.66
C ARG A 150 -11.75 14.42 -9.19
N VAL A 151 -10.46 14.29 -8.89
CA VAL A 151 -9.98 14.06 -7.51
C VAL A 151 -10.25 15.22 -6.56
N ASP A 152 -10.41 16.45 -7.05
CA ASP A 152 -10.77 17.63 -6.26
C ASP A 152 -12.25 17.68 -5.84
N HIS A 153 -13.13 16.94 -6.53
CA HIS A 153 -14.54 16.85 -6.22
C HIS A 153 -14.89 15.65 -5.32
N ILE A 154 -13.92 14.78 -5.02
CA ILE A 154 -14.19 13.58 -4.21
C ILE A 154 -14.24 13.94 -2.71
N GLU A 155 -15.40 13.70 -2.10
CA GLU A 155 -15.70 13.96 -0.70
C GLU A 155 -16.05 12.67 0.07
N ALA A 156 -16.26 12.78 1.39
CA ALA A 156 -16.55 11.66 2.28
C ALA A 156 -17.77 10.82 1.84
N ALA A 157 -18.82 11.46 1.30
CA ALA A 157 -20.01 10.77 0.82
C ALA A 157 -19.70 9.82 -0.34
N HIS A 158 -18.85 10.25 -1.27
CA HIS A 158 -18.45 9.44 -2.42
C HIS A 158 -17.64 8.21 -1.99
N LEU A 159 -16.72 8.37 -1.02
CA LEU A 159 -15.97 7.24 -0.45
C LEU A 159 -16.91 6.27 0.24
N ARG A 160 -17.90 6.77 1.00
CA ARG A 160 -18.88 5.93 1.68
C ARG A 160 -19.64 5.07 0.68
N ASN A 161 -20.16 5.67 -0.39
CA ASN A 161 -20.90 4.96 -1.43
C ASN A 161 -20.07 3.85 -2.07
N ALA A 162 -18.77 4.08 -2.30
CA ALA A 162 -17.86 3.07 -2.84
C ALA A 162 -17.57 1.93 -1.84
N LEU A 163 -17.59 2.20 -0.54
CA LEU A 163 -17.26 1.22 0.50
C LEU A 163 -18.48 0.44 0.99
N GLU A 164 -19.67 1.02 0.95
CA GLU A 164 -20.90 0.44 1.50
C GLU A 164 -21.18 -0.99 1.02
N PRO A 165 -21.07 -1.32 -0.29
CA PRO A 165 -21.36 -2.68 -0.77
C PRO A 165 -20.45 -3.75 -0.17
N ILE A 166 -19.22 -3.39 0.22
CA ILE A 166 -18.21 -4.31 0.76
C ILE A 166 -17.99 -4.14 2.26
N TRP A 167 -18.65 -3.17 2.89
CA TRP A 167 -18.34 -2.76 4.26
C TRP A 167 -18.52 -3.88 5.29
N LEU A 168 -19.64 -4.59 5.24
CA LEU A 168 -19.92 -5.74 6.10
C LEU A 168 -19.63 -7.07 5.42
N ALA A 169 -19.80 -7.16 4.11
CA ALA A 169 -19.60 -8.40 3.37
C ALA A 169 -18.13 -8.81 3.27
N LYS A 170 -17.22 -7.83 3.12
CA LYS A 170 -15.77 -8.05 2.98
C LYS A 170 -14.99 -7.03 3.83
N PRO A 171 -15.08 -7.06 5.19
CA PRO A 171 -14.57 -5.99 6.05
C PRO A 171 -13.08 -5.68 5.85
N GLU A 172 -12.23 -6.71 5.73
CA GLU A 172 -10.78 -6.53 5.49
C GLU A 172 -10.49 -5.89 4.13
N MET A 173 -11.27 -6.24 3.10
CA MET A 173 -11.14 -5.62 1.79
C MET A 173 -11.60 -4.17 1.83
N ALA A 174 -12.70 -3.87 2.50
CA ALA A 174 -13.18 -2.49 2.67
C ALA A 174 -12.14 -1.59 3.34
N ARG A 175 -11.45 -2.08 4.39
CA ARG A 175 -10.35 -1.37 5.04
C ARG A 175 -9.18 -1.11 4.08
N LYS A 176 -8.77 -2.11 3.30
CA LYS A 176 -7.70 -1.99 2.30
C LYS A 176 -8.06 -1.03 1.18
N VAL A 177 -9.28 -1.12 0.64
CA VAL A 177 -9.78 -0.22 -0.41
C VAL A 177 -9.80 1.22 0.10
N ARG A 178 -10.34 1.45 1.31
CA ARG A 178 -10.31 2.78 1.95
C ARG A 178 -8.89 3.33 2.09
N GLN A 179 -7.94 2.51 2.57
CA GLN A 179 -6.54 2.90 2.69
C GLN A 179 -5.94 3.29 1.33
N ARG A 180 -6.25 2.54 0.27
CA ARG A 180 -5.76 2.80 -1.09
C ARG A 180 -6.38 4.06 -1.71
N ILE A 181 -7.69 4.30 -1.49
CA ILE A 181 -8.35 5.54 -1.88
C ILE A 181 -7.67 6.73 -1.17
N ASN A 182 -7.45 6.63 0.14
CA ASN A 182 -6.79 7.69 0.91
C ASN A 182 -5.37 7.95 0.43
N ALA A 183 -4.59 6.90 0.12
CA ALA A 183 -3.25 7.05 -0.44
C ALA A 183 -3.27 7.79 -1.78
N THR A 184 -4.22 7.46 -2.66
CA THR A 184 -4.43 8.13 -3.95
C THR A 184 -4.78 9.60 -3.78
N LEU A 185 -5.75 9.93 -2.89
CA LEU A 185 -6.19 11.31 -2.68
C LEU A 185 -5.11 12.17 -1.99
N ASN A 186 -4.34 11.60 -1.05
CA ASN A 186 -3.21 12.30 -0.42
C ASN A 186 -2.06 12.51 -1.41
N PHE A 187 -1.81 11.55 -2.31
CA PHE A 187 -0.90 11.74 -3.43
C PHE A 187 -1.39 12.86 -4.35
N ALA A 188 -2.69 12.89 -4.70
CA ALA A 188 -3.28 13.96 -5.48
C ALA A 188 -3.11 15.33 -4.83
N ARG A 189 -3.22 15.42 -3.49
CA ARG A 189 -2.91 16.63 -2.74
C ARG A 189 -1.45 17.05 -2.88
N SER A 190 -0.51 16.12 -2.73
CA SER A 190 0.94 16.41 -2.88
C SER A 190 1.30 16.90 -4.27
N LYS A 191 0.51 16.54 -5.29
CA LYS A 191 0.64 17.03 -6.67
C LYS A 191 -0.09 18.36 -6.93
N GLY A 192 -0.80 18.91 -5.94
CA GLY A 192 -1.61 20.11 -6.12
C GLY A 192 -2.90 19.91 -6.91
N TRP A 193 -3.31 18.66 -7.16
CA TRP A 193 -4.55 18.33 -7.88
C TRP A 193 -5.81 18.47 -7.01
N ARG A 194 -5.64 18.54 -5.69
CA ARG A 194 -6.70 18.86 -4.72
C ARG A 194 -6.13 19.66 -3.54
N ALA A 195 -6.96 20.52 -2.94
CA ALA A 195 -6.55 21.39 -1.84
C ALA A 195 -6.53 20.69 -0.48
N THR A 196 -7.41 19.69 -0.28
CA THR A 196 -7.63 19.03 1.03
C THR A 196 -7.04 17.63 1.07
N GLU A 197 -6.80 17.12 2.25
CA GLU A 197 -6.43 15.71 2.48
C GLU A 197 -7.59 14.76 2.14
N ALA A 198 -7.26 13.47 2.05
CA ALA A 198 -8.28 12.44 1.97
C ALA A 198 -9.24 12.54 3.16
N PRO A 199 -10.56 12.35 2.95
CA PRO A 199 -11.53 12.37 4.03
C PRO A 199 -11.21 11.33 5.11
N GLY A 200 -11.20 11.76 6.37
CA GLY A 200 -10.81 10.95 7.52
C GLY A 200 -11.96 10.14 8.14
N LYS A 201 -12.28 10.45 9.39
CA LYS A 201 -13.34 9.78 10.17
C LYS A 201 -14.73 9.98 9.59
N SER A 202 -14.99 11.09 8.89
CA SER A 202 -16.28 11.41 8.25
C SER A 202 -16.78 10.35 7.28
N VAL A 203 -15.86 9.58 6.65
CA VAL A 203 -16.24 8.47 5.76
C VAL A 203 -17.00 7.36 6.47
N THR A 204 -16.65 7.10 7.73
CA THR A 204 -17.23 6.00 8.51
C THR A 204 -18.42 6.41 9.37
N ILE A 205 -18.70 7.71 9.49
CA ILE A 205 -19.89 8.20 10.18
C ILE A 205 -21.13 7.74 9.39
N GLY A 206 -22.01 7.01 10.08
CA GLY A 206 -23.23 6.44 9.47
C GLY A 206 -23.05 5.08 8.78
N LEU A 207 -21.83 4.52 8.76
CA LEU A 207 -21.64 3.10 8.44
C LEU A 207 -21.75 2.27 9.72
N PRO A 208 -22.34 1.07 9.67
CA PRO A 208 -22.44 0.19 10.82
C PRO A 208 -21.04 -0.25 11.31
N LYS A 209 -20.94 -0.58 12.59
CA LYS A 209 -19.68 -1.10 13.14
C LYS A 209 -19.30 -2.40 12.43
N GLN A 210 -18.11 -2.42 11.86
CA GLN A 210 -17.60 -3.67 11.29
C GLN A 210 -17.39 -4.72 12.40
N PRO A 211 -17.63 -6.01 12.10
CA PRO A 211 -17.23 -7.06 13.00
C PRO A 211 -15.74 -6.91 13.32
N SER A 212 -15.39 -7.05 14.60
CA SER A 212 -13.98 -7.16 14.98
C SER A 212 -13.42 -8.37 14.23
N GLY A 213 -12.31 -8.16 13.49
CA GLY A 213 -11.59 -9.29 12.94
C GLY A 213 -11.17 -10.18 14.11
N GLY A 214 -11.87 -11.29 14.31
CA GLY A 214 -11.44 -12.30 15.28
C GLY A 214 -10.07 -12.84 14.87
N ASN A 215 -9.34 -13.37 15.83
CA ASN A 215 -8.17 -14.18 15.51
C ASN A 215 -8.64 -15.38 14.66
N PHE A 216 -7.85 -15.74 13.67
CA PHE A 216 -8.11 -16.98 12.94
C PHE A 216 -8.13 -18.15 13.93
N ALA A 217 -9.10 -19.04 13.80
CA ALA A 217 -9.18 -20.23 14.64
C ALA A 217 -7.88 -21.01 14.56
N ALA A 218 -7.24 -21.20 15.70
CA ALA A 218 -6.05 -22.02 15.86
C ALA A 218 -6.45 -23.41 16.35
N MET A 219 -5.77 -24.44 15.85
CA MET A 219 -5.88 -25.78 16.44
C MET A 219 -5.32 -25.71 17.85
N PRO A 220 -6.06 -26.15 18.88
CA PRO A 220 -5.49 -26.31 20.23
C PRO A 220 -4.20 -27.11 20.15
N TYR A 221 -3.15 -26.67 20.83
CA TYR A 221 -1.87 -27.39 20.74
C TYR A 221 -1.98 -28.84 21.17
N ALA A 222 -2.89 -29.20 22.09
CA ALA A 222 -3.16 -30.56 22.53
C ALA A 222 -3.67 -31.49 21.39
N GLU A 223 -4.28 -30.94 20.34
CA GLU A 223 -4.74 -31.71 19.17
C GLU A 223 -3.66 -31.89 18.11
N VAL A 224 -2.58 -31.09 18.14
CA VAL A 224 -1.53 -31.10 17.10
C VAL A 224 -0.83 -32.47 17.00
N PRO A 225 -0.46 -33.19 18.08
CA PRO A 225 0.17 -34.51 17.96
C PRO A 225 -0.70 -35.52 17.20
N ALA A 226 -1.99 -35.62 17.52
CA ALA A 226 -2.92 -36.50 16.83
C ALA A 226 -3.05 -36.15 15.34
N PHE A 227 -3.12 -34.86 15.02
CA PHE A 227 -3.15 -34.38 13.65
C PHE A 227 -1.86 -34.70 12.89
N VAL A 228 -0.70 -34.55 13.50
CA VAL A 228 0.61 -34.89 12.91
C VAL A 228 0.72 -36.38 12.64
N ALA A 229 0.26 -37.24 13.58
CA ALA A 229 0.21 -38.69 13.40
C ALA A 229 -0.72 -39.06 12.21
N GLU A 230 -1.91 -38.49 12.14
CA GLU A 230 -2.82 -38.66 10.99
C GLU A 230 -2.21 -38.19 9.67
N LEU A 231 -1.53 -37.06 9.69
CA LEU A 231 -0.85 -36.51 8.48
C LEU A 231 0.25 -37.46 8.00
N GLY A 232 1.00 -38.06 8.93
CA GLY A 232 2.08 -39.02 8.66
C GLY A 232 1.60 -40.40 8.19
N SER A 233 0.40 -40.85 8.60
CA SER A 233 -0.18 -42.14 8.19
C SER A 233 -0.70 -42.14 6.75
N LYS A 234 -0.95 -40.94 6.16
CA LYS A 234 -1.47 -40.80 4.80
C LYS A 234 -0.35 -40.79 3.79
N PHE A 235 -0.66 -41.11 2.51
CA PHE A 235 0.30 -41.07 1.41
C PHE A 235 1.05 -39.72 1.38
N PRO A 236 2.40 -39.74 1.32
CA PRO A 236 3.24 -38.54 1.51
C PRO A 236 3.26 -37.64 0.25
N THR A 237 2.25 -36.78 0.13
CA THR A 237 2.23 -35.74 -0.91
C THR A 237 3.15 -34.57 -0.58
N ALA A 238 3.59 -33.81 -1.59
CA ALA A 238 4.38 -32.60 -1.39
C ALA A 238 3.68 -31.60 -0.42
N GLY A 239 2.36 -31.43 -0.54
CA GLY A 239 1.59 -30.58 0.37
C GLY A 239 1.65 -31.03 1.84
N ARG A 240 1.51 -32.35 2.10
CA ARG A 240 1.59 -32.90 3.48
C ARG A 240 3.00 -32.76 4.06
N ARG A 241 4.04 -33.03 3.26
CA ARG A 241 5.44 -32.85 3.66
C ARG A 241 5.74 -31.37 3.99
N ALA A 242 5.23 -30.44 3.16
CA ALA A 242 5.35 -29.02 3.44
C ALA A 242 4.62 -28.58 4.71
N LEU A 243 3.42 -29.13 4.95
CA LEU A 243 2.66 -28.82 6.18
C LEU A 243 3.38 -29.36 7.42
N LEU A 244 3.92 -30.58 7.37
CA LEU A 244 4.69 -31.16 8.46
C LEU A 244 5.96 -30.32 8.75
N LEU A 245 6.72 -29.92 7.71
CA LEU A 245 7.89 -29.04 7.88
C LEU A 245 7.48 -27.70 8.51
N GLN A 246 6.32 -27.15 8.12
CA GLN A 246 5.82 -25.92 8.71
C GLN A 246 5.49 -26.08 10.19
N ILE A 247 4.84 -27.18 10.58
CA ILE A 247 4.50 -27.45 11.99
C ILE A 247 5.77 -27.60 12.82
N LEU A 248 6.72 -28.44 12.39
CA LEU A 248 7.97 -28.71 13.09
C LEU A 248 8.88 -27.48 13.26
N THR A 249 8.82 -26.55 12.32
CA THR A 249 9.68 -25.34 12.33
C THR A 249 8.96 -24.08 12.77
N ALA A 250 7.65 -24.14 13.03
CA ALA A 250 6.79 -23.00 13.27
C ALA A 250 6.93 -21.87 12.22
N ALA A 251 7.38 -22.20 10.99
CA ALA A 251 7.63 -21.27 9.91
C ALA A 251 6.33 -20.77 9.26
N ARG A 252 6.38 -19.69 8.50
CA ARG A 252 5.20 -19.24 7.72
C ARG A 252 5.00 -20.12 6.50
N PRO A 253 3.74 -20.36 6.06
CA PRO A 253 3.46 -21.18 4.89
C PRO A 253 4.24 -20.77 3.64
N GLY A 254 4.39 -19.45 3.42
CA GLY A 254 5.16 -18.92 2.29
C GLY A 254 6.65 -19.22 2.37
N GLU A 255 7.22 -19.23 3.57
CA GLU A 255 8.65 -19.53 3.79
C GLU A 255 8.94 -20.99 3.41
N VAL A 256 8.11 -21.92 3.87
CA VAL A 256 8.26 -23.37 3.57
C VAL A 256 8.08 -23.66 2.08
N ARG A 257 7.09 -23.03 1.43
CA ARG A 257 6.82 -23.25 0.00
C ARG A 257 7.96 -22.80 -0.92
N HIS A 258 8.80 -21.87 -0.48
CA HIS A 258 9.94 -21.33 -1.22
C HIS A 258 11.29 -21.75 -0.62
N ALA A 259 11.28 -22.68 0.35
CA ALA A 259 12.50 -23.20 0.95
C ALA A 259 13.35 -23.93 -0.09
N LYS A 260 14.65 -23.60 -0.14
CA LYS A 260 15.65 -24.20 -1.02
C LYS A 260 16.67 -24.97 -0.21
N TRP A 261 17.21 -26.06 -0.78
CA TRP A 261 18.17 -26.90 -0.10
C TRP A 261 19.42 -26.15 0.37
N GLY A 262 19.94 -25.22 -0.43
CA GLY A 262 21.11 -24.41 -0.04
C GLY A 262 20.90 -23.48 1.16
N GLN A 263 19.68 -23.40 1.71
CA GLN A 263 19.40 -22.65 2.92
C GLN A 263 19.55 -23.49 4.20
N PHE A 264 19.72 -24.81 4.06
CA PHE A 264 19.79 -25.75 5.18
C PHE A 264 21.22 -26.20 5.44
N ASP A 265 21.69 -26.00 6.65
CA ASP A 265 22.90 -26.61 7.21
C ASP A 265 22.43 -27.72 8.17
N LEU A 266 22.33 -28.94 7.64
CA LEU A 266 21.82 -30.08 8.40
C LEU A 266 22.80 -30.51 9.49
N ALA A 267 24.13 -30.31 9.30
CA ALA A 267 25.15 -30.63 10.30
C ALA A 267 25.00 -29.70 11.53
N LYS A 268 24.73 -28.42 11.31
CA LYS A 268 24.42 -27.47 12.40
C LYS A 268 22.98 -27.51 12.86
N ARG A 269 22.11 -28.27 12.17
CA ARG A 269 20.67 -28.32 12.42
C ARG A 269 20.03 -26.94 12.33
N GLU A 270 20.31 -26.23 11.21
CA GLU A 270 19.89 -24.85 10.98
C GLU A 270 19.27 -24.65 9.59
N TRP A 271 18.24 -23.83 9.52
CA TRP A 271 17.66 -23.31 8.29
C TRP A 271 17.84 -21.80 8.23
N HIS A 272 18.70 -21.32 7.35
CA HIS A 272 19.04 -19.92 7.15
C HIS A 272 18.09 -19.30 6.13
N ARG A 273 17.20 -18.44 6.57
CA ARG A 273 16.26 -17.71 5.72
C ARG A 273 16.81 -16.33 5.38
N PRO A 274 17.11 -16.03 4.11
CA PRO A 274 17.65 -14.74 3.72
C PRO A 274 16.61 -13.62 3.85
N ALA A 275 17.08 -12.37 3.91
CA ALA A 275 16.26 -11.19 4.18
C ALA A 275 15.09 -11.03 3.21
N GLU A 276 15.28 -11.39 1.95
CA GLU A 276 14.30 -11.29 0.87
C GLU A 276 13.06 -12.19 1.09
N MET A 277 13.23 -13.28 1.81
CA MET A 277 12.13 -14.20 2.17
C MET A 277 11.38 -13.75 3.42
N MET A 278 11.93 -12.83 4.18
CA MET A 278 11.39 -12.43 5.47
C MET A 278 10.53 -11.19 5.36
N LYS A 279 9.33 -11.22 5.97
CA LYS A 279 8.41 -10.07 6.01
C LYS A 279 9.06 -8.80 6.61
N ALA A 280 10.00 -8.99 7.55
CA ALA A 280 10.70 -7.89 8.21
C ALA A 280 11.97 -7.42 7.46
N GLY A 281 12.31 -8.03 6.31
CA GLY A 281 13.52 -7.70 5.56
C GLY A 281 14.84 -7.96 6.31
N LYS A 282 14.82 -8.87 7.31
CA LYS A 282 16.02 -9.27 8.07
C LYS A 282 16.21 -10.77 7.98
N PRO A 283 17.46 -11.26 7.81
CA PRO A 283 17.71 -12.70 7.79
C PRO A 283 17.33 -13.34 9.13
N HIS A 284 16.93 -14.61 9.08
CA HIS A 284 16.53 -15.36 10.26
C HIS A 284 16.98 -16.81 10.18
N THR A 285 17.54 -17.33 11.25
CA THR A 285 17.92 -18.74 11.39
C THR A 285 16.87 -19.47 12.21
N VAL A 286 16.36 -20.57 11.67
CA VAL A 286 15.49 -21.53 12.40
C VAL A 286 16.36 -22.71 12.83
N THR A 287 16.28 -23.11 14.07
CA THR A 287 16.91 -24.35 14.57
C THR A 287 15.99 -25.53 14.23
N LEU A 288 16.58 -26.65 13.82
CA LEU A 288 15.87 -27.83 13.38
C LEU A 288 15.88 -28.88 14.49
N SER A 289 14.71 -29.35 14.89
CA SER A 289 14.55 -30.49 15.79
C SER A 289 14.98 -31.80 15.11
N THR A 290 15.25 -32.84 15.90
CA THR A 290 15.51 -34.20 15.40
C THR A 290 14.42 -34.63 14.43
N ALA A 291 13.14 -34.44 14.77
CA ALA A 291 12.02 -34.75 13.89
C ALA A 291 12.02 -33.94 12.58
N ALA A 292 12.51 -32.70 12.59
CA ALA A 292 12.66 -31.90 11.39
C ALA A 292 13.81 -32.41 10.51
N ILE A 293 14.94 -32.82 11.10
CA ILE A 293 16.06 -33.45 10.38
C ILE A 293 15.60 -34.75 9.73
N ASP A 294 14.90 -35.62 10.46
CA ASP A 294 14.34 -36.88 9.92
C ASP A 294 13.44 -36.64 8.72
N LEU A 295 12.60 -35.62 8.80
CA LEU A 295 11.78 -35.21 7.66
C LEU A 295 12.64 -34.78 6.47
N MET A 296 13.69 -34.00 6.70
CA MET A 296 14.61 -33.54 5.65
C MET A 296 15.33 -34.71 5.00
N MET A 297 15.78 -35.71 5.77
CA MET A 297 16.39 -36.94 5.25
C MET A 297 15.38 -37.74 4.38
N LYS A 298 14.13 -37.88 4.83
CA LYS A 298 13.04 -38.50 4.07
C LYS A 298 12.65 -37.74 2.81
N LEU A 299 12.98 -36.45 2.72
CA LEU A 299 12.82 -35.62 1.52
C LEU A 299 13.98 -35.79 0.53
N GLY A 300 15.02 -36.56 0.86
CA GLY A 300 16.17 -36.84 0.03
C GLY A 300 17.17 -35.67 0.05
N ALA A 301 17.63 -35.28 1.24
CA ALA A 301 18.54 -34.15 1.42
C ALA A 301 19.89 -34.35 0.74
N GLU A 302 20.35 -35.60 0.57
CA GLU A 302 21.62 -35.91 -0.03
C GLU A 302 21.65 -35.67 -1.55
N GLY A 303 22.71 -35.04 -2.05
CA GLY A 303 22.91 -34.81 -3.48
C GLY A 303 22.00 -33.76 -4.13
N GLN A 304 21.24 -33.02 -3.35
CA GLN A 304 20.33 -31.98 -3.88
C GLN A 304 21.09 -30.73 -4.33
N ARG A 305 20.63 -30.16 -5.42
CA ARG A 305 21.16 -28.86 -5.86
C ARG A 305 20.73 -27.76 -4.90
N PRO A 306 21.65 -26.82 -4.54
CA PRO A 306 21.34 -25.75 -3.57
C PRO A 306 20.14 -24.87 -3.96
N ASP A 307 19.92 -24.66 -5.25
CA ASP A 307 18.83 -23.83 -5.78
C ASP A 307 17.49 -24.58 -5.89
N ALA A 308 17.51 -25.93 -5.73
CA ALA A 308 16.30 -26.75 -5.80
C ALA A 308 15.39 -26.52 -4.56
N LEU A 309 14.07 -26.57 -4.79
CA LEU A 309 13.09 -26.48 -3.72
C LEU A 309 13.11 -27.75 -2.86
N VAL A 310 13.00 -27.59 -1.55
CA VAL A 310 12.88 -28.72 -0.59
C VAL A 310 11.61 -29.51 -0.84
N VAL A 311 10.50 -28.80 -1.11
CA VAL A 311 9.21 -29.42 -1.40
C VAL A 311 8.66 -28.83 -2.72
N PRO A 312 9.08 -29.38 -3.86
CA PRO A 312 8.63 -28.90 -5.15
C PRO A 312 7.18 -29.29 -5.42
N GLY A 313 6.43 -28.42 -6.05
CA GLY A 313 5.14 -28.69 -6.66
C GLY A 313 5.30 -29.23 -8.08
N ALA A 314 4.21 -29.21 -8.84
CA ALA A 314 4.21 -29.66 -10.24
C ALA A 314 5.24 -28.88 -11.07
N ARG A 315 5.97 -29.58 -11.93
CA ARG A 315 7.02 -29.05 -12.81
C ARG A 315 8.16 -28.32 -12.08
N GLY A 316 8.46 -28.71 -10.83
CA GLY A 316 9.53 -28.09 -10.05
C GLY A 316 9.24 -26.66 -9.56
N ARG A 317 8.00 -26.17 -9.67
CA ARG A 317 7.59 -24.86 -9.20
C ARG A 317 7.24 -24.88 -7.70
N PRO A 318 7.27 -23.72 -7.01
CA PRO A 318 6.73 -23.66 -5.64
C PRO A 318 5.28 -24.13 -5.57
N LEU A 319 4.91 -24.76 -4.46
CA LEU A 319 3.52 -25.12 -4.20
C LEU A 319 2.63 -23.85 -4.25
N SER A 320 1.40 -23.99 -4.73
CA SER A 320 0.40 -22.92 -4.67
C SER A 320 0.19 -22.43 -3.23
N ASP A 321 -0.11 -21.15 -3.04
CA ASP A 321 -0.41 -20.59 -1.72
C ASP A 321 -1.68 -21.18 -1.07
N MET A 322 -2.53 -21.81 -1.88
CA MET A 322 -3.72 -22.52 -1.41
C MET A 322 -3.48 -23.99 -1.07
N THR A 323 -2.32 -24.57 -1.41
CA THR A 323 -2.08 -26.03 -1.25
C THR A 323 -2.24 -26.47 0.20
N LEU A 324 -1.58 -25.78 1.14
CA LEU A 324 -1.64 -26.14 2.55
C LEU A 324 -3.04 -25.87 3.14
N SER A 325 -3.64 -24.75 2.77
CA SER A 325 -5.01 -24.40 3.20
C SER A 325 -6.05 -25.37 2.64
N LYS A 326 -5.81 -25.96 1.46
CA LYS A 326 -6.66 -27.00 0.89
C LYS A 326 -6.63 -28.27 1.74
N LEU A 327 -5.45 -28.67 2.24
CA LEU A 327 -5.35 -29.85 3.13
C LEU A 327 -6.22 -29.70 4.38
N MET A 328 -6.23 -28.51 5.00
CA MET A 328 -7.08 -28.24 6.18
C MET A 328 -8.58 -28.33 5.83
N ARG A 329 -8.98 -27.75 4.69
CA ARG A 329 -10.37 -27.82 4.21
C ARG A 329 -10.82 -29.24 3.86
N ASP A 330 -9.96 -30.00 3.17
CA ASP A 330 -10.25 -31.39 2.80
C ASP A 330 -10.36 -32.27 4.05
N ALA A 331 -9.64 -31.95 5.13
CA ALA A 331 -9.78 -32.57 6.44
C ALA A 331 -10.98 -32.04 7.25
N LYS A 332 -11.77 -31.09 6.68
CA LYS A 332 -12.92 -30.42 7.35
C LYS A 332 -12.55 -29.75 8.68
N LEU A 333 -11.32 -29.31 8.82
CA LEU A 333 -10.83 -28.62 10.01
C LEU A 333 -11.14 -27.12 9.93
N PRO A 334 -11.68 -26.50 10.99
CA PRO A 334 -12.02 -25.07 11.01
C PRO A 334 -10.80 -24.16 11.17
N TYR A 335 -9.61 -24.76 11.27
CA TYR A 335 -8.36 -24.07 11.58
C TYR A 335 -7.62 -23.60 10.35
N THR A 336 -6.86 -22.51 10.48
CA THR A 336 -5.98 -22.02 9.41
C THR A 336 -4.57 -22.58 9.55
N VAL A 337 -3.88 -22.76 8.43
CA VAL A 337 -2.48 -23.22 8.42
C VAL A 337 -1.55 -22.26 9.18
N HIS A 338 -1.81 -20.97 9.13
CA HIS A 338 -1.01 -19.97 9.86
C HIS A 338 -1.13 -20.14 11.39
N ALA A 339 -2.25 -20.66 11.85
CA ALA A 339 -2.58 -20.79 13.26
C ALA A 339 -1.77 -21.88 14.00
N PHE A 340 -1.06 -22.79 13.30
CA PHE A 340 -0.07 -23.66 13.95
C PHE A 340 1.05 -22.90 14.66
N ARG A 341 1.31 -21.67 14.24
CA ARG A 341 2.24 -20.77 14.94
C ARG A 341 1.67 -20.26 16.26
N SER A 342 0.34 -20.07 16.32
CA SER A 342 -0.35 -19.76 17.58
C SER A 342 -0.32 -20.99 18.50
N ALA A 343 -0.60 -22.20 17.98
CA ALA A 343 -0.51 -23.43 18.74
C ALA A 343 0.89 -23.65 19.34
N PHE A 344 1.95 -23.39 18.56
CA PHE A 344 3.33 -23.42 19.07
C PHE A 344 3.57 -22.40 20.19
N ARG A 345 3.08 -21.17 20.02
CA ARG A 345 3.24 -20.11 21.02
C ARG A 345 2.51 -20.42 22.31
N ASP A 346 1.26 -20.90 22.21
CA ASP A 346 0.42 -21.26 23.36
C ASP A 346 1.06 -22.45 24.09
N TRP A 347 1.52 -23.48 23.36
CA TRP A 347 2.27 -24.60 23.92
C TRP A 347 3.54 -24.15 24.62
N ALA A 348 4.33 -23.27 24.02
CA ALA A 348 5.56 -22.76 24.62
C ALA A 348 5.28 -22.03 25.94
N ALA A 349 4.21 -21.22 25.99
CA ALA A 349 3.82 -20.49 27.18
C ALA A 349 3.34 -21.41 28.33
N GLU A 350 2.62 -22.49 28.01
CA GLU A 350 2.02 -23.36 29.01
C GLU A 350 2.91 -24.55 29.41
N GLN A 351 3.65 -25.12 28.45
CA GLN A 351 4.45 -26.33 28.68
C GLN A 351 5.94 -26.03 28.91
N MET A 352 6.42 -24.83 28.56
CA MET A 352 7.82 -24.41 28.73
C MET A 352 7.93 -23.09 29.53
N PRO A 353 7.33 -23.00 30.74
CA PRO A 353 7.23 -21.76 31.50
C PRO A 353 8.58 -21.19 31.94
N HIS A 354 9.63 -22.02 31.93
CA HIS A 354 11.02 -21.61 32.21
C HIS A 354 11.69 -20.92 31.02
N VAL A 355 11.13 -21.02 29.81
CA VAL A 355 11.63 -20.35 28.61
C VAL A 355 10.99 -18.96 28.50
N PRO A 356 11.77 -17.87 28.48
CA PRO A 356 11.23 -16.53 28.34
C PRO A 356 10.39 -16.37 27.07
N GLU A 357 9.25 -15.64 27.15
CA GLU A 357 8.37 -15.37 25.99
C GLU A 357 9.14 -14.82 24.78
N ALA A 358 10.17 -14.00 25.03
CA ALA A 358 11.02 -13.42 23.98
C ALA A 358 11.71 -14.49 23.11
N VAL A 359 11.97 -15.69 23.65
CA VAL A 359 12.57 -16.81 22.90
C VAL A 359 11.57 -17.40 21.90
N ALA A 360 10.32 -17.62 22.31
CA ALA A 360 9.25 -18.08 21.44
C ALA A 360 8.93 -17.06 20.34
N GLU A 361 8.86 -15.77 20.69
CA GLU A 361 8.69 -14.69 19.72
C GLU A 361 9.86 -14.61 18.73
N ALA A 362 11.09 -14.83 19.22
CA ALA A 362 12.27 -14.88 18.36
C ALA A 362 12.24 -16.11 17.43
N ALA A 363 11.82 -17.29 17.91
CA ALA A 363 11.63 -18.50 17.08
C ALA A 363 10.63 -18.26 15.95
N LEU A 364 9.56 -17.51 16.23
CA LEU A 364 8.56 -17.10 15.26
C LEU A 364 9.02 -15.97 14.33
N ALA A 365 10.22 -15.43 14.48
CA ALA A 365 10.68 -14.24 13.76
C ALA A 365 9.67 -13.06 13.86
N HIS A 366 9.10 -12.87 15.04
CA HIS A 366 8.28 -11.71 15.34
C HIS A 366 9.16 -10.50 15.67
N VAL A 367 8.71 -9.34 15.22
CA VAL A 367 9.40 -8.08 15.56
C VAL A 367 8.91 -7.64 16.92
N VAL A 368 9.83 -7.42 17.86
CA VAL A 368 9.51 -6.84 19.16
C VAL A 368 8.85 -5.47 18.92
N PRO A 369 7.58 -5.26 19.36
CA PRO A 369 6.83 -4.04 19.08
C PRO A 369 7.48 -2.80 19.68
N ASP A 370 8.00 -2.93 20.92
CA ASP A 370 8.65 -1.85 21.64
C ASP A 370 10.03 -1.54 21.03
N LYS A 371 10.19 -0.30 20.55
CA LYS A 371 11.45 0.16 19.95
C LYS A 371 12.60 0.22 20.96
N VAL A 372 12.29 0.53 22.24
CA VAL A 372 13.30 0.63 23.31
C VAL A 372 13.80 -0.75 23.66
N VAL A 373 12.90 -1.69 23.97
CA VAL A 373 13.26 -3.09 24.26
C VAL A 373 14.08 -3.69 23.09
N ARG A 374 13.65 -3.46 21.85
CA ARG A 374 14.36 -3.93 20.66
C ARG A 374 15.78 -3.37 20.51
N ALA A 375 16.04 -2.13 20.95
CA ALA A 375 17.35 -1.50 20.89
C ALA A 375 18.34 -2.15 21.86
N TYR A 376 17.86 -2.70 22.97
CA TYR A 376 18.68 -3.39 23.98
C TYR A 376 18.80 -4.90 23.74
N LEU A 377 17.96 -5.48 22.90
CA LEU A 377 17.93 -6.92 22.61
C LEU A 377 19.02 -7.24 21.58
N ARG A 378 20.22 -7.64 22.05
CA ARG A 378 21.40 -7.95 21.21
C ARG A 378 21.55 -9.44 20.90
N THR A 379 20.87 -10.30 21.65
CA THR A 379 20.90 -11.74 21.44
C THR A 379 19.77 -12.19 20.50
N ASN A 380 20.06 -13.25 19.73
CA ASN A 380 19.06 -13.95 18.92
C ASN A 380 18.49 -15.19 19.61
N PHE A 381 18.92 -15.49 20.83
CA PHE A 381 18.54 -16.65 21.65
C PHE A 381 18.72 -18.01 20.94
N LEU A 382 19.73 -18.18 20.11
CA LEU A 382 19.84 -19.33 19.22
C LEU A 382 19.78 -20.67 19.96
N GLU A 383 20.54 -20.82 21.04
CA GLU A 383 20.55 -22.07 21.82
C GLU A 383 19.23 -22.34 22.54
N MET A 384 18.66 -21.32 23.19
CA MET A 384 17.33 -21.48 23.83
C MET A 384 16.25 -21.82 22.81
N ARG A 385 16.32 -21.27 21.57
CA ARG A 385 15.40 -21.65 20.49
C ARG A 385 15.64 -23.06 20.00
N ARG A 386 16.88 -23.57 20.07
CA ARG A 386 17.23 -24.96 19.75
C ARG A 386 16.53 -25.91 20.71
N GLU A 387 16.64 -25.66 22.02
CA GLU A 387 15.96 -26.43 23.06
C GLU A 387 14.42 -26.37 22.88
N LEU A 388 13.88 -25.15 22.66
CA LEU A 388 12.46 -24.94 22.50
C LEU A 388 11.90 -25.69 21.27
N LEU A 389 12.58 -25.63 20.11
CA LEU A 389 12.10 -26.31 18.89
C LEU A 389 12.36 -27.82 18.94
N GLU A 390 13.38 -28.29 19.65
CA GLU A 390 13.57 -29.72 19.92
C GLU A 390 12.41 -30.27 20.75
N ALA A 391 12.09 -29.63 21.89
CA ALA A 391 10.98 -30.00 22.73
C ALA A 391 9.63 -29.98 21.98
N TRP A 392 9.42 -28.95 21.11
CA TRP A 392 8.24 -28.91 20.23
C TRP A 392 8.21 -30.08 19.25
N GLY A 393 9.33 -30.41 18.63
CA GLY A 393 9.46 -31.55 17.72
C GLY A 393 9.04 -32.86 18.39
N HIS A 394 9.56 -33.13 19.58
CA HIS A 394 9.21 -34.28 20.39
C HIS A 394 7.71 -34.30 20.76
N TYR A 395 7.19 -33.14 21.20
CA TYR A 395 5.80 -33.02 21.57
C TYR A 395 4.84 -33.36 20.41
N VAL A 396 5.06 -32.78 19.24
CA VAL A 396 4.13 -32.97 18.11
C VAL A 396 4.26 -34.31 17.41
N THR A 397 5.40 -35.03 17.57
CA THR A 397 5.60 -36.37 17.01
C THR A 397 5.28 -37.49 18.01
N GLY A 398 5.02 -37.14 19.26
CA GLY A 398 4.81 -38.13 20.32
C GLY A 398 6.05 -38.95 20.68
N THR A 399 7.24 -38.48 20.30
CA THR A 399 8.51 -39.13 20.65
C THR A 399 8.97 -38.64 22.02
N SER A 400 9.29 -39.53 22.93
CA SER A 400 9.86 -39.16 24.24
C SER A 400 11.35 -38.93 24.12
N ALA A 401 11.88 -37.86 24.73
CA ALA A 401 13.31 -37.61 24.82
C ALA A 401 14.11 -38.76 25.48
N ALA A 402 13.45 -39.60 26.26
CA ALA A 402 14.05 -40.79 26.87
C ALA A 402 14.35 -41.94 25.89
N ALA A 403 13.65 -42.01 24.75
CA ALA A 403 13.86 -43.05 23.74
C ALA A 403 15.09 -42.86 22.87
N GLU A 404 15.59 -41.61 22.72
CA GLU A 404 16.80 -41.30 21.92
C GLU A 404 18.11 -41.52 22.68
N GLN A 405 18.09 -41.59 24.02
CA GLN A 405 19.30 -41.89 24.80
C GLN A 405 19.60 -43.40 24.89
N ALA A 406 18.69 -44.24 24.36
CA ALA A 406 18.78 -45.71 24.42
C ALA A 406 19.06 -46.36 23.04
N ALA A 407 19.21 -45.59 21.96
CA ALA A 407 19.58 -46.03 20.61
C ALA A 407 20.94 -45.52 20.19
#